data_b6350037079587e3ab0b635c5d39d5d9
#
_entry.id   b6350037079587e3ab0b635c5d39d5d9
#
_cell.length_a   1.000
_cell.length_b   1.000
_cell.length_c   1.000
_cell.angle_alpha   90.00
_cell.angle_beta   90.00
_cell.angle_gamma   90.00
#
_symmetry.space_group_name_H-M   'P 1'
#
loop_
_entity.id
_entity.type
_entity.pdbx_description
1 polymer ?
#
loop_
_entity_poly.entity_id
_entity_poly.type
_entity_poly.pdbx_seq_one_letter_code
_entity_poly.pdbx_strand_id
1 'polypeptide(L)'
;MRRFWSVLCITSFAIASSAQWMGKPTEVPAYHPAPPAKGEVLGRLLTPEEVQIAPGSKYEAMQRHAFALAARIPKVLYQQPCYCYCDRAMGHKSLHSCYEGQHAAICSACLKELYYSYVMTKQKKTPEQIRQGIVAGEWQSIDLETAGSID
;
A
#
# COMPACT_ATOMS: atom_id res chain seq x y z
N MET A 1 -50.27 14.40 46.43
CA MET A 1 -49.55 13.31 45.74
C MET A 1 -48.94 13.90 44.48
N ARG A 2 -47.66 14.24 44.49
CA ARG A 2 -46.95 14.87 43.35
C ARG A 2 -46.13 13.76 42.65
N ARG A 3 -46.51 13.42 41.40
CA ARG A 3 -45.78 12.45 40.57
C ARG A 3 -44.60 13.17 39.90
N PHE A 4 -43.36 12.80 40.32
CA PHE A 4 -42.16 13.18 39.63
C PHE A 4 -41.98 12.30 38.37
N TRP A 5 -42.02 12.91 37.20
CA TRP A 5 -41.63 12.27 35.97
C TRP A 5 -40.11 12.54 35.74
N SER A 6 -39.33 11.53 35.96
CA SER A 6 -37.90 11.56 35.59
C SER A 6 -37.77 11.38 34.09
N VAL A 7 -37.40 12.44 33.40
CA VAL A 7 -37.05 12.39 32.00
C VAL A 7 -35.61 11.83 31.89
N LEU A 8 -35.51 10.60 31.39
CA LEU A 8 -34.23 9.94 31.12
C LEU A 8 -33.73 10.48 29.77
N CYS A 9 -32.79 11.46 29.80
CA CYS A 9 -32.06 11.89 28.62
C CYS A 9 -31.07 10.81 28.22
N ILE A 10 -31.42 10.01 27.21
CA ILE A 10 -30.49 9.10 26.55
C ILE A 10 -29.65 9.95 25.60
N THR A 11 -28.45 10.33 26.03
CA THR A 11 -27.43 10.92 25.16
C THR A 11 -26.88 9.82 24.25
N SER A 12 -27.40 9.75 23.01
CA SER A 12 -26.83 8.93 21.97
C SER A 12 -25.45 9.47 21.60
N PHE A 13 -24.40 8.85 22.15
CA PHE A 13 -23.03 9.05 21.66
C PHE A 13 -22.97 8.44 20.25
N ALA A 14 -23.03 9.30 19.24
CA ALA A 14 -22.69 8.92 17.89
C ALA A 14 -21.21 8.54 17.85
N ILE A 15 -20.93 7.24 17.74
CA ILE A 15 -19.60 6.72 17.44
C ILE A 15 -19.31 7.19 16.02
N ALA A 16 -18.61 8.32 15.90
CA ALA A 16 -18.07 8.77 14.63
C ALA A 16 -17.03 7.74 14.19
N SER A 17 -17.44 6.91 13.25
CA SER A 17 -16.67 5.81 12.69
C SER A 17 -15.31 6.28 12.19
N SER A 18 -14.28 5.51 12.49
CA SER A 18 -12.91 5.56 11.99
C SER A 18 -12.75 5.45 10.45
N ALA A 19 -13.82 5.69 9.69
CA ALA A 19 -13.83 5.71 8.22
C ALA A 19 -13.12 6.93 7.60
N GLN A 20 -12.60 7.86 8.41
CA GLN A 20 -11.92 9.08 7.92
C GLN A 20 -10.48 8.82 7.40
N TRP A 21 -9.94 7.63 7.59
CA TRP A 21 -8.59 7.26 7.16
C TRP A 21 -8.54 6.68 5.74
N MET A 22 -9.66 6.23 5.23
CA MET A 22 -9.76 5.74 3.86
C MET A 22 -10.17 6.89 2.95
N GLY A 23 -9.31 7.25 1.99
CA GLY A 23 -9.62 8.26 1.01
C GLY A 23 -10.92 8.00 0.27
N LYS A 24 -11.42 9.00 -0.43
CA LYS A 24 -12.56 8.80 -1.31
C LYS A 24 -12.17 7.74 -2.35
N PRO A 25 -13.01 6.74 -2.65
CA PRO A 25 -12.70 5.68 -3.62
C PRO A 25 -12.29 6.19 -5.01
N THR A 26 -12.67 7.42 -5.35
CA THR A 26 -12.37 8.08 -6.62
C THR A 26 -11.06 8.88 -6.61
N GLU A 27 -10.40 8.98 -5.45
CA GLU A 27 -9.20 9.79 -5.30
C GLU A 27 -7.95 8.91 -5.42
N VAL A 28 -7.12 9.20 -6.41
CA VAL A 28 -5.85 8.48 -6.62
C VAL A 28 -4.85 8.92 -5.55
N PRO A 29 -4.25 7.98 -4.79
CA PRO A 29 -3.19 8.29 -3.82
C PRO A 29 -1.97 8.94 -4.48
N ALA A 30 -1.08 9.52 -3.66
CA ALA A 30 0.12 10.18 -4.14
C ALA A 30 1.02 9.26 -4.99
N TYR A 31 1.55 9.79 -6.08
CA TYR A 31 2.52 9.15 -6.95
C TYR A 31 3.32 10.23 -7.71
N HIS A 32 4.42 9.84 -8.35
CA HIS A 32 5.17 10.72 -9.24
C HIS A 32 4.79 10.43 -10.71
N PRO A 33 4.28 11.40 -11.47
CA PRO A 33 3.81 11.16 -12.85
C PRO A 33 4.95 10.88 -13.84
N ALA A 34 6.18 11.30 -13.50
CA ALA A 34 7.38 11.16 -14.31
C ALA A 34 8.44 10.31 -13.58
N PRO A 35 9.41 9.73 -14.28
CA PRO A 35 10.53 9.06 -13.65
C PRO A 35 11.36 10.05 -12.80
N PRO A 36 12.20 9.53 -11.87
CA PRO A 36 13.10 10.38 -11.10
C PRO A 36 13.97 11.24 -12.03
N ALA A 37 14.18 12.50 -11.63
CA ALA A 37 15.05 13.40 -12.38
C ALA A 37 16.48 12.85 -12.49
N LYS A 38 17.23 13.29 -13.51
CA LYS A 38 18.63 12.86 -13.66
C LYS A 38 19.44 13.31 -12.43
N GLY A 39 20.02 12.34 -11.72
CA GLY A 39 20.78 12.58 -10.49
C GLY A 39 19.95 12.60 -9.21
N GLU A 40 18.64 12.48 -9.29
CA GLU A 40 17.79 12.32 -8.12
C GLU A 40 18.09 10.97 -7.44
N VAL A 41 18.37 11.03 -6.14
CA VAL A 41 18.60 9.85 -5.31
C VAL A 41 17.29 9.46 -4.64
N LEU A 42 16.79 8.29 -4.98
CA LEU A 42 15.61 7.72 -4.32
C LEU A 42 15.94 7.29 -2.89
N GLY A 43 14.93 7.28 -2.03
CA GLY A 43 15.04 6.69 -0.71
C GLY A 43 15.53 5.24 -0.79
N ARG A 44 16.32 4.81 0.20
CA ARG A 44 16.84 3.45 0.24
C ARG A 44 15.72 2.48 0.62
N LEU A 45 15.49 1.49 -0.22
CA LEU A 45 14.58 0.39 0.11
C LEU A 45 15.22 -0.54 1.15
N LEU A 46 14.41 -1.11 2.03
CA LEU A 46 14.88 -2.17 2.93
C LEU A 46 15.21 -3.42 2.12
N THR A 47 16.23 -4.15 2.57
CA THR A 47 16.53 -5.48 2.03
C THR A 47 15.63 -6.54 2.66
N PRO A 48 15.49 -7.72 2.05
CA PRO A 48 14.72 -8.82 2.62
C PRO A 48 15.14 -9.20 4.06
N GLU A 49 16.43 -9.05 4.38
CA GLU A 49 16.99 -9.37 5.69
C GLU A 49 16.66 -8.32 6.76
N GLU A 50 16.51 -7.06 6.35
CA GLU A 50 16.17 -5.95 7.26
C GLU A 50 14.69 -5.92 7.64
N VAL A 51 13.85 -6.63 6.88
CA VAL A 51 12.40 -6.63 7.13
C VAL A 51 12.08 -7.44 8.38
N GLN A 52 11.43 -6.78 9.34
CA GLN A 52 10.96 -7.42 10.57
C GLN A 52 9.62 -8.11 10.32
N ILE A 53 9.63 -9.42 10.28
CA ILE A 53 8.45 -10.27 10.10
C ILE A 53 8.34 -11.18 11.31
N ALA A 54 7.11 -11.41 11.78
CA ALA A 54 6.87 -12.32 12.90
C ALA A 54 7.41 -13.73 12.56
N PRO A 55 8.28 -14.31 13.40
CA PRO A 55 8.83 -15.64 13.16
C PRO A 55 7.72 -16.69 12.96
N GLY A 56 7.87 -17.53 11.95
CA GLY A 56 6.91 -18.59 11.64
C GLY A 56 5.62 -18.12 10.96
N SER A 57 5.57 -16.87 10.49
CA SER A 57 4.50 -16.40 9.62
C SER A 57 4.49 -17.22 8.33
N LYS A 58 3.33 -17.75 7.93
CA LYS A 58 3.18 -18.45 6.65
C LYS A 58 3.47 -17.56 5.44
N TYR A 59 3.47 -16.26 5.63
CA TYR A 59 3.73 -15.27 4.58
C TYR A 59 5.16 -14.73 4.59
N GLU A 60 6.01 -15.16 5.52
CA GLU A 60 7.36 -14.61 5.67
C GLU A 60 8.17 -14.65 4.37
N ALA A 61 8.21 -15.80 3.72
CA ALA A 61 8.96 -15.97 2.46
C ALA A 61 8.44 -15.03 1.36
N MET A 62 7.12 -14.92 1.20
CA MET A 62 6.48 -14.04 0.23
C MET A 62 6.75 -12.56 0.56
N GLN A 63 6.68 -12.16 1.83
CA GLN A 63 6.96 -10.79 2.25
C GLN A 63 8.42 -10.40 1.98
N ARG A 64 9.40 -11.24 2.34
CA ARG A 64 10.82 -11.01 2.03
C ARG A 64 11.07 -10.95 0.52
N HIS A 65 10.45 -11.86 -0.23
CA HIS A 65 10.52 -11.88 -1.68
C HIS A 65 10.00 -10.56 -2.29
N ALA A 66 8.91 -10.00 -1.76
CA ALA A 66 8.38 -8.71 -2.21
C ALA A 66 9.44 -7.59 -2.10
N PHE A 67 10.20 -7.53 -1.01
CA PHE A 67 11.27 -6.53 -0.87
C PHE A 67 12.43 -6.77 -1.86
N ALA A 68 12.77 -8.04 -2.14
CA ALA A 68 13.73 -8.36 -3.19
C ALA A 68 13.26 -7.88 -4.57
N LEU A 69 11.99 -8.06 -4.90
CA LEU A 69 11.40 -7.58 -6.16
C LEU A 69 11.32 -6.05 -6.22
N ALA A 70 10.99 -5.39 -5.10
CA ALA A 70 10.96 -3.93 -5.03
C ALA A 70 12.31 -3.32 -5.44
N ALA A 71 13.41 -3.92 -4.99
CA ALA A 71 14.76 -3.49 -5.35
C ALA A 71 15.09 -3.64 -6.85
N ARG A 72 14.35 -4.50 -7.58
CA ARG A 72 14.53 -4.67 -9.04
C ARG A 72 13.81 -3.61 -9.87
N ILE A 73 12.76 -2.98 -9.32
CA ILE A 73 11.92 -2.02 -10.06
C ILE A 73 11.70 -0.68 -9.33
N PRO A 74 12.70 -0.11 -8.63
CA PRO A 74 12.49 1.05 -7.76
C PRO A 74 11.91 2.26 -8.51
N LYS A 75 12.38 2.52 -9.75
CA LYS A 75 11.90 3.63 -10.58
C LYS A 75 10.45 3.44 -11.07
N VAL A 76 9.99 2.19 -11.19
CA VAL A 76 8.60 1.89 -11.50
C VAL A 76 7.75 2.20 -10.28
N LEU A 77 8.12 1.69 -9.09
CA LEU A 77 7.39 1.92 -7.83
C LEU A 77 7.29 3.41 -7.48
N TYR A 78 8.32 4.20 -7.78
CA TYR A 78 8.33 5.66 -7.62
C TYR A 78 7.15 6.32 -8.35
N GLN A 79 6.73 5.75 -9.46
CA GLN A 79 5.66 6.28 -10.31
C GLN A 79 4.28 5.67 -10.03
N GLN A 80 4.15 4.80 -9.01
CA GLN A 80 2.87 4.14 -8.71
C GLN A 80 2.23 4.71 -7.45
N PRO A 81 0.89 4.88 -7.44
CA PRO A 81 0.15 5.16 -6.22
C PRO A 81 0.10 3.91 -5.33
N CYS A 82 -0.24 4.11 -4.05
CA CYS A 82 -0.56 3.00 -3.15
C CYS A 82 -1.93 3.16 -2.52
N TYR A 83 -2.85 2.27 -2.85
CA TYR A 83 -4.25 2.32 -2.41
C TYR A 83 -4.47 1.88 -0.95
N CYS A 84 -3.41 1.77 -0.16
CA CYS A 84 -3.54 1.78 1.30
C CYS A 84 -3.68 3.20 1.87
N TYR A 85 -3.57 4.24 1.02
CA TYR A 85 -3.67 5.66 1.37
C TYR A 85 -2.69 6.10 2.47
N CYS A 86 -1.53 5.47 2.53
CA CYS A 86 -0.46 5.83 3.48
C CYS A 86 0.17 7.22 3.20
N ASP A 87 -0.09 7.80 2.04
CA ASP A 87 0.22 9.19 1.72
C ASP A 87 -0.42 10.17 2.71
N ARG A 88 -1.61 9.88 3.21
CA ARG A 88 -2.36 10.71 4.17
C ARG A 88 -1.90 10.49 5.62
N ALA A 89 -1.66 9.23 5.98
CA ALA A 89 -1.33 8.86 7.35
C ALA A 89 0.17 9.01 7.66
N MET A 90 1.04 8.73 6.68
CA MET A 90 2.49 8.60 6.85
C MET A 90 3.27 9.56 5.93
N GLY A 91 2.59 10.30 5.07
CA GLY A 91 3.22 11.22 4.13
C GLY A 91 3.99 10.55 2.98
N HIS A 92 3.71 9.28 2.70
CA HIS A 92 4.31 8.55 1.58
C HIS A 92 4.01 9.26 0.25
N LYS A 93 4.97 9.27 -0.66
CA LYS A 93 4.84 9.98 -1.95
C LYS A 93 4.53 9.06 -3.11
N SER A 94 4.68 7.75 -2.92
CA SER A 94 4.40 6.72 -3.90
C SER A 94 4.48 5.34 -3.25
N LEU A 95 4.20 4.28 -4.00
CA LEU A 95 4.39 2.89 -3.57
C LEU A 95 5.86 2.61 -3.18
N HIS A 96 6.83 3.29 -3.79
CA HIS A 96 8.25 3.20 -3.42
C HIS A 96 8.47 3.49 -1.93
N SER A 97 7.84 4.57 -1.41
CA SER A 97 8.01 4.97 0.00
C SER A 97 7.53 3.91 0.99
N CYS A 98 6.60 3.03 0.59
CA CYS A 98 6.15 1.93 1.45
C CYS A 98 7.26 0.91 1.72
N TYR A 99 8.23 0.78 0.83
CA TYR A 99 9.36 -0.16 0.89
C TYR A 99 10.64 0.45 1.47
N GLU A 100 10.65 1.76 1.76
CA GLU A 100 11.72 2.42 2.51
C GLU A 100 11.70 2.07 4.00
N GLY A 101 10.59 1.51 4.48
CA GLY A 101 10.37 1.09 5.87
C GLY A 101 9.59 -0.22 5.97
N GLN A 102 9.13 -0.54 7.19
CA GLN A 102 8.45 -1.80 7.50
C GLN A 102 6.99 -1.85 7.00
N HIS A 103 6.42 -0.72 6.57
CA HIS A 103 4.99 -0.61 6.29
C HIS A 103 4.51 -1.64 5.26
N ALA A 104 5.24 -1.80 4.15
CA ALA A 104 4.85 -2.73 3.10
C ALA A 104 4.81 -4.19 3.57
N ALA A 105 5.61 -4.57 4.57
CA ALA A 105 5.68 -5.94 5.05
C ALA A 105 4.34 -6.45 5.60
N ILE A 106 3.53 -5.56 6.19
CA ILE A 106 2.26 -5.90 6.84
C ILE A 106 1.04 -5.37 6.09
N CYS A 107 1.23 -4.74 4.94
CA CYS A 107 0.15 -4.13 4.16
C CYS A 107 -0.15 -4.95 2.90
N SER A 108 -1.29 -5.62 2.88
CA SER A 108 -1.69 -6.45 1.73
C SER A 108 -1.85 -5.65 0.44
N ALA A 109 -2.31 -4.38 0.50
CA ALA A 109 -2.41 -3.52 -0.67
C ALA A 109 -1.02 -3.26 -1.26
N CYS A 110 -0.04 -2.82 -0.44
CA CYS A 110 1.33 -2.58 -0.89
C CYS A 110 1.96 -3.82 -1.54
N LEU A 111 1.75 -5.01 -0.93
CA LEU A 111 2.27 -6.27 -1.45
C LEU A 111 1.64 -6.63 -2.80
N LYS A 112 0.33 -6.57 -2.92
CA LYS A 112 -0.38 -6.86 -4.17
C LYS A 112 0.00 -5.88 -5.29
N GLU A 113 0.08 -4.60 -5.01
CA GLU A 113 0.46 -3.56 -5.97
C GLU A 113 1.90 -3.73 -6.44
N LEU A 114 2.81 -4.15 -5.56
CA LEU A 114 4.17 -4.51 -5.96
C LEU A 114 4.19 -5.67 -6.93
N TYR A 115 3.58 -6.81 -6.56
CA TYR A 115 3.58 -8.00 -7.40
C TYR A 115 2.93 -7.73 -8.76
N TYR A 116 1.82 -6.99 -8.78
CA TYR A 116 1.22 -6.51 -10.01
C TYR A 116 2.19 -5.68 -10.84
N SER A 117 2.83 -4.67 -10.23
CA SER A 117 3.79 -3.79 -10.90
C SER A 117 4.97 -4.58 -11.48
N TYR A 118 5.45 -5.56 -10.75
CA TYR A 118 6.55 -6.42 -11.19
C TYR A 118 6.14 -7.27 -12.41
N VAL A 119 5.02 -7.97 -12.32
CA VAL A 119 4.49 -8.79 -13.43
C VAL A 119 4.29 -7.94 -14.69
N MET A 120 3.69 -6.77 -14.55
CA MET A 120 3.48 -5.85 -15.68
C MET A 120 4.80 -5.32 -16.26
N THR A 121 5.80 -5.09 -15.42
CA THR A 121 7.15 -4.71 -15.86
C THR A 121 7.80 -5.82 -16.67
N LYS A 122 7.68 -7.07 -16.25
CA LYS A 122 8.15 -8.25 -17.01
C LYS A 122 7.44 -8.35 -18.37
N GLN A 123 6.18 -7.96 -18.45
CA GLN A 123 5.41 -7.88 -19.71
C GLN A 123 5.75 -6.63 -20.56
N LYS A 124 6.77 -5.85 -20.18
CA LYS A 124 7.22 -4.65 -20.88
C LYS A 124 6.19 -3.50 -20.91
N LYS A 125 5.27 -3.47 -19.97
CA LYS A 125 4.36 -2.34 -19.77
C LYS A 125 5.13 -1.12 -19.26
N THR A 126 4.73 0.06 -19.72
CA THR A 126 5.30 1.31 -19.22
C THR A 126 4.79 1.62 -17.80
N PRO A 127 5.52 2.41 -17.00
CA PRO A 127 5.03 2.81 -15.67
C PRO A 127 3.65 3.47 -15.70
N GLU A 128 3.34 4.21 -16.76
CA GLU A 128 2.01 4.81 -16.95
C GLU A 128 0.93 3.75 -17.16
N GLN A 129 1.17 2.74 -18.00
CA GLN A 129 0.23 1.63 -18.22
C GLN A 129 0.02 0.82 -16.94
N ILE A 130 1.09 0.59 -16.17
CA ILE A 130 1.01 -0.08 -14.87
C ILE A 130 0.14 0.73 -13.92
N ARG A 131 0.35 2.04 -13.85
CA ARG A 131 -0.47 2.94 -13.03
C ARG A 131 -1.94 2.91 -13.41
N GLN A 132 -2.25 2.90 -14.70
CA GLN A 132 -3.64 2.79 -15.17
C GLN A 132 -4.31 1.50 -14.67
N GLY A 133 -3.61 0.37 -14.71
CA GLY A 133 -4.11 -0.89 -14.14
C GLY A 133 -4.26 -0.84 -12.62
N ILE A 134 -3.34 -0.20 -11.91
CA ILE A 134 -3.47 0.00 -10.45
C ILE A 134 -4.71 0.84 -10.14
N VAL A 135 -4.92 1.94 -10.85
CA VAL A 135 -6.11 2.80 -10.70
C VAL A 135 -7.40 2.04 -11.02
N ALA A 136 -7.36 1.16 -12.01
CA ALA A 136 -8.48 0.27 -12.37
C ALA A 136 -8.71 -0.86 -11.34
N GLY A 137 -7.82 -1.06 -10.37
CA GLY A 137 -7.96 -2.08 -9.34
C GLY A 137 -7.49 -3.47 -9.77
N GLU A 138 -6.78 -3.63 -10.89
CA GLU A 138 -6.33 -4.92 -11.41
C GLU A 138 -5.41 -5.67 -10.43
N TRP A 139 -4.63 -4.93 -9.61
CA TRP A 139 -3.79 -5.49 -8.56
C TRP A 139 -4.55 -6.30 -7.51
N GLN A 140 -5.84 -6.09 -7.35
CA GLN A 140 -6.66 -6.81 -6.36
C GLN A 140 -6.74 -8.31 -6.68
N SER A 141 -6.57 -8.68 -7.95
CA SER A 141 -6.56 -10.08 -8.42
C SER A 141 -5.31 -10.86 -8.00
N ILE A 142 -4.25 -10.19 -7.53
CA ILE A 142 -3.03 -10.87 -7.05
C ILE A 142 -3.37 -11.70 -5.80
N ASP A 143 -3.07 -12.98 -5.89
CA ASP A 143 -3.17 -13.90 -4.76
C ASP A 143 -1.83 -13.95 -4.01
N LEU A 144 -1.81 -13.47 -2.77
CA LEU A 144 -0.59 -13.44 -1.94
C LEU A 144 -0.14 -14.84 -1.48
N GLU A 145 -1.00 -15.85 -1.50
CA GLU A 145 -0.59 -17.21 -1.13
C GLU A 145 0.33 -17.84 -2.20
N THR A 146 0.17 -17.44 -3.44
CA THR A 146 0.96 -17.93 -4.58
C THR A 146 1.99 -16.91 -5.08
N ALA A 147 1.89 -15.65 -4.67
CA ALA A 147 2.73 -14.57 -5.18
C ALA A 147 4.24 -14.77 -4.93
N GLY A 148 4.62 -15.51 -3.88
CA GLY A 148 6.01 -15.82 -3.59
C GLY A 148 6.74 -16.64 -4.68
N SER A 149 6.02 -17.20 -5.65
CA SER A 149 6.56 -17.94 -6.80
C SER A 149 6.71 -17.09 -8.08
N ILE A 150 6.37 -15.80 -8.03
CA ILE A 150 6.49 -14.88 -9.17
C ILE A 150 7.96 -14.47 -9.33
N ASP A 151 8.59 -14.79 -10.46
CA ASP A 151 9.97 -14.45 -10.84
C ASP A 151 10.04 -13.45 -12.01
#